data_0629d13b0f2e8d421baa46047c7dd7b7
#
_entry.id   0629d13b0f2e8d421baa46047c7dd7b7
#
_cell.length_a   1.000
_cell.length_b   1.000
_cell.length_c   1.000
_cell.angle_alpha   90.00
_cell.angle_beta   90.00
_cell.angle_gamma   90.00
#
_symmetry.space_group_name_H-M   'P 1'
#
loop_
_entity.id
_entity.type
_entity.pdbx_description
1 polymer ?
#
loop_
_entity_poly.entity_id
_entity_poly.type
_entity_poly.pdbx_seq_one_letter_code
_entity_poly.pdbx_strand_id
1 'polypeptide(L)'
;LQANAVKQSSDTPVDTSSWSVSDISGATYKFALNSNGYYESNNKGVNNSAAVCRVNIHAAKACTMTFKCINYAESSYDYGLLGVIDKAQNTGYSDTGTNVQKIFRGSSTASVQTYAYTNVAAGDHFIDVKYRKDSSQSSNNDSLQFTVEITEA
;
A
#
# COMPACT_ATOMS: atom_id res chain seq x y z
N LEU A 1 -26.65 9.87 -42.90
CA LEU A 1 -27.26 8.87 -42.06
C LEU A 1 -26.37 7.70 -41.73
N GLN A 2 -25.49 7.32 -42.61
CA GLN A 2 -24.57 6.21 -42.34
C GLN A 2 -23.50 6.59 -41.32
N ALA A 3 -23.19 7.86 -41.21
CA ALA A 3 -22.20 8.34 -40.26
C ALA A 3 -22.53 7.93 -38.80
N ASN A 4 -23.76 7.71 -38.49
CA ASN A 4 -24.18 7.34 -37.14
C ASN A 4 -23.67 5.98 -36.71
N ALA A 5 -23.51 5.07 -37.62
CA ALA A 5 -23.11 3.70 -37.29
C ALA A 5 -21.66 3.63 -36.76
N VAL A 6 -20.84 4.60 -37.10
CA VAL A 6 -19.42 4.58 -36.73
C VAL A 6 -19.20 4.87 -35.25
N LYS A 7 -20.18 5.45 -34.60
CA LYS A 7 -20.02 5.86 -33.19
C LYS A 7 -19.99 4.71 -32.19
N GLN A 8 -20.44 3.58 -32.57
CA GLN A 8 -20.67 2.47 -31.63
C GLN A 8 -19.40 2.01 -30.93
N SER A 9 -18.30 1.88 -31.66
CA SER A 9 -17.06 1.36 -31.09
C SER A 9 -16.44 2.27 -30.06
N SER A 10 -16.65 3.60 -30.17
CA SER A 10 -16.08 4.55 -29.22
C SER A 10 -16.77 4.54 -27.86
N ASP A 11 -17.93 3.91 -27.77
CA ASP A 11 -18.69 3.85 -26.51
C ASP A 11 -18.25 2.66 -25.61
N THR A 12 -17.39 1.77 -26.11
CA THR A 12 -16.89 0.66 -25.36
C THR A 12 -15.85 1.14 -24.34
N PRO A 13 -16.07 0.92 -23.03
CA PRO A 13 -15.09 1.30 -22.03
C PRO A 13 -13.74 0.62 -22.27
N VAL A 14 -12.67 1.36 -22.09
CA VAL A 14 -11.32 0.80 -22.12
C VAL A 14 -10.99 0.30 -20.73
N ASP A 15 -10.51 -0.96 -20.63
CA ASP A 15 -10.03 -1.51 -19.38
C ASP A 15 -8.69 -0.84 -19.01
N THR A 16 -8.64 -0.21 -17.84
CA THR A 16 -7.46 0.49 -17.35
C THR A 16 -7.04 -0.06 -16.00
N SER A 17 -5.74 -0.10 -15.78
CA SER A 17 -5.20 -0.50 -14.49
C SER A 17 -5.53 0.52 -13.41
N SER A 18 -5.84 0.03 -12.22
CA SER A 18 -6.24 0.85 -11.09
C SER A 18 -5.89 0.18 -9.77
N TRP A 19 -5.95 0.95 -8.67
CA TRP A 19 -5.76 0.42 -7.33
C TRP A 19 -6.68 1.13 -6.35
N SER A 20 -6.98 0.44 -5.27
CA SER A 20 -7.79 0.97 -4.17
C SER A 20 -7.33 0.37 -2.86
N VAL A 21 -7.74 0.98 -1.74
CA VAL A 21 -7.39 0.50 -0.40
C VAL A 21 -8.65 0.09 0.33
N SER A 22 -8.60 -1.07 0.97
CA SER A 22 -9.67 -1.57 1.82
C SER A 22 -9.13 -1.97 3.19
N ASP A 23 -10.03 -1.96 4.18
CA ASP A 23 -9.73 -2.44 5.52
C ASP A 23 -9.62 -3.96 5.53
N ILE A 24 -8.85 -4.50 6.48
CA ILE A 24 -8.73 -5.94 6.69
C ILE A 24 -9.47 -6.30 7.97
N SER A 25 -10.33 -7.32 7.89
CA SER A 25 -11.01 -7.87 9.05
C SER A 25 -9.98 -8.37 10.07
N GLY A 26 -10.17 -8.01 11.33
CA GLY A 26 -9.25 -8.36 12.42
C GLY A 26 -8.14 -7.34 12.68
N ALA A 27 -7.94 -6.37 11.81
CA ALA A 27 -7.02 -5.28 12.06
C ALA A 27 -7.66 -4.25 13.00
N THR A 28 -6.97 -3.95 14.11
CA THR A 28 -7.45 -2.96 15.09
C THR A 28 -7.28 -1.54 14.59
N TYR A 29 -6.16 -1.26 13.94
CA TYR A 29 -5.83 0.05 13.40
C TYR A 29 -5.76 -0.02 11.89
N LYS A 30 -6.04 1.11 11.24
CA LYS A 30 -6.29 1.19 9.80
C LYS A 30 -5.43 2.26 9.13
N PHE A 31 -5.54 2.34 7.82
CA PHE A 31 -4.97 3.42 7.02
C PHE A 31 -6.11 4.26 6.46
N ALA A 32 -5.90 5.56 6.39
CA ALA A 32 -6.83 6.50 5.79
C ALA A 32 -6.09 7.49 4.89
N LEU A 33 -6.76 7.94 3.84
CA LEU A 33 -6.21 8.94 2.92
C LEU A 33 -6.03 10.27 3.65
N ASN A 34 -4.84 10.84 3.57
CA ASN A 34 -4.53 12.13 4.18
C ASN A 34 -4.64 13.27 3.14
N SER A 35 -4.45 14.50 3.60
CA SER A 35 -4.58 15.69 2.75
C SER A 35 -3.49 15.79 1.68
N ASN A 36 -2.42 15.03 1.79
CA ASN A 36 -1.31 15.02 0.83
C ASN A 36 -1.46 13.93 -0.24
N GLY A 37 -2.56 13.17 -0.22
CA GLY A 37 -2.81 12.11 -1.18
C GLY A 37 -2.14 10.79 -0.85
N TYR A 38 -1.62 10.62 0.36
CA TYR A 38 -1.06 9.37 0.85
C TYR A 38 -2.04 8.68 1.80
N TYR A 39 -2.03 7.36 1.81
CA TYR A 39 -2.68 6.59 2.87
C TYR A 39 -1.76 6.52 4.07
N GLU A 40 -2.29 6.83 5.23
CA GLU A 40 -1.52 6.96 6.46
C GLU A 40 -2.11 6.10 7.57
N SER A 41 -1.24 5.41 8.30
CA SER A 41 -1.62 4.56 9.43
C SER A 41 -2.12 5.39 10.62
N ASN A 42 -3.08 4.84 11.38
CA ASN A 42 -3.72 5.58 12.48
C ASN A 42 -3.39 5.04 13.88
N ASN A 43 -2.36 4.23 14.02
CA ASN A 43 -1.92 3.74 15.33
C ASN A 43 -0.83 4.61 15.97
N LYS A 44 -0.79 5.88 15.60
CA LYS A 44 0.14 6.86 16.16
C LYS A 44 0.04 6.89 17.68
N GLY A 45 1.17 6.84 18.37
CA GLY A 45 1.25 6.89 19.83
C GLY A 45 0.85 5.60 20.54
N VAL A 46 0.56 4.54 19.84
CA VAL A 46 0.12 3.28 20.44
C VAL A 46 1.21 2.23 20.33
N ASN A 47 1.89 1.96 21.43
CA ASN A 47 2.94 0.93 21.50
C ASN A 47 2.35 -0.47 21.29
N ASN A 48 3.14 -1.40 20.79
CA ASN A 48 2.74 -2.79 20.54
C ASN A 48 1.46 -2.87 19.71
N SER A 49 1.43 -2.15 18.60
CA SER A 49 0.27 -2.09 17.72
C SER A 49 0.66 -2.19 16.25
N ALA A 50 -0.31 -2.55 15.43
CA ALA A 50 -0.16 -2.54 13.99
C ALA A 50 -1.41 -1.97 13.34
N ALA A 51 -1.20 -1.08 12.36
CA ALA A 51 -2.21 -0.70 11.40
C ALA A 51 -1.99 -1.53 10.14
N VAL A 52 -3.05 -2.10 9.58
CA VAL A 52 -2.95 -2.95 8.39
C VAL A 52 -4.08 -2.60 7.42
N CYS A 53 -3.74 -2.54 6.15
CA CYS A 53 -4.73 -2.38 5.08
C CYS A 53 -4.40 -3.28 3.90
N ARG A 54 -5.34 -3.40 2.98
CA ARG A 54 -5.14 -4.14 1.74
C ARG A 54 -5.19 -3.20 0.56
N VAL A 55 -4.13 -3.23 -0.24
CA VAL A 55 -4.10 -2.56 -1.54
C VAL A 55 -4.61 -3.55 -2.57
N ASN A 56 -5.76 -3.26 -3.16
CA ASN A 56 -6.36 -4.06 -4.22
C ASN A 56 -5.94 -3.49 -5.56
N ILE A 57 -5.50 -4.34 -6.47
CA ILE A 57 -4.96 -3.94 -7.75
C ILE A 57 -5.74 -4.61 -8.86
N HIS A 58 -6.16 -3.84 -9.84
CA HIS A 58 -6.61 -4.35 -11.11
C HIS A 58 -5.57 -4.00 -12.17
N ALA A 59 -4.87 -5.01 -12.69
CA ALA A 59 -3.89 -4.85 -13.75
C ALA A 59 -4.56 -5.19 -15.09
N ALA A 60 -4.82 -4.17 -15.92
CA ALA A 60 -5.41 -4.38 -17.24
C ALA A 60 -4.46 -5.14 -18.17
N LYS A 61 -3.16 -5.00 -17.94
CA LYS A 61 -2.09 -5.75 -18.60
C LYS A 61 -0.90 -5.86 -17.65
N ALA A 62 0.11 -6.62 -18.04
CA ALA A 62 1.34 -6.74 -17.24
C ALA A 62 1.89 -5.37 -16.88
N CYS A 63 2.30 -5.20 -15.64
CA CYS A 63 2.69 -3.88 -15.15
C CYS A 63 3.78 -3.97 -14.07
N THR A 64 4.31 -2.81 -13.74
CA THR A 64 5.13 -2.57 -12.55
C THR A 64 4.32 -1.71 -11.58
N MET A 65 4.33 -2.08 -10.31
CA MET A 65 3.69 -1.32 -9.25
C MET A 65 4.76 -0.76 -8.33
N THR A 66 4.84 0.55 -8.24
CA THR A 66 5.81 1.21 -7.39
C THR A 66 5.11 1.81 -6.18
N PHE A 67 5.47 1.32 -5.00
CA PHE A 67 5.06 1.90 -3.73
C PHE A 67 6.01 3.03 -3.36
N LYS A 68 5.45 4.18 -3.04
CA LYS A 68 6.19 5.33 -2.50
C LYS A 68 5.81 5.45 -1.04
N CYS A 69 6.77 5.27 -0.14
CA CYS A 69 6.52 5.16 1.29
C CYS A 69 7.33 6.21 2.07
N ILE A 70 6.70 6.78 3.09
CA ILE A 70 7.34 7.64 4.06
C ILE A 70 7.15 7.00 5.43
N ASN A 71 8.24 6.54 6.05
CA ASN A 71 8.22 6.01 7.40
C ASN A 71 8.99 6.96 8.33
N TYR A 72 8.38 8.11 8.61
CA TYR A 72 8.94 9.13 9.50
C TYR A 72 8.50 8.83 10.93
N ALA A 73 9.27 7.96 11.59
CA ALA A 73 8.91 7.35 12.87
C ALA A 73 10.16 7.08 13.70
N GLU A 74 10.04 6.26 14.75
CA GLU A 74 11.19 5.86 15.56
C GLU A 74 12.22 5.15 14.70
N SER A 75 13.43 5.70 14.69
CA SER A 75 14.50 5.23 13.82
C SER A 75 14.84 3.77 14.14
N SER A 76 14.81 2.92 13.11
CA SER A 76 15.18 1.52 13.13
C SER A 76 14.25 0.56 13.89
N TYR A 77 13.19 1.03 14.55
CA TYR A 77 12.36 0.18 15.40
C TYR A 77 10.90 0.05 14.97
N ASP A 78 10.31 1.09 14.39
CA ASP A 78 8.95 1.02 13.87
C ASP A 78 9.02 0.73 12.37
N TYR A 79 8.29 -0.29 11.91
CA TYR A 79 8.46 -0.82 10.57
C TYR A 79 7.26 -0.59 9.67
N GLY A 80 7.53 -0.13 8.46
CA GLY A 80 6.60 -0.23 7.35
C GLY A 80 6.85 -1.55 6.60
N LEU A 81 5.81 -2.35 6.40
CA LEU A 81 5.91 -3.70 5.86
C LEU A 81 5.02 -3.83 4.63
N LEU A 82 5.62 -4.07 3.48
CA LEU A 82 4.89 -4.39 2.25
C LEU A 82 4.79 -5.91 2.11
N GLY A 83 3.59 -6.40 1.84
CA GLY A 83 3.33 -7.83 1.73
C GLY A 83 3.80 -8.46 0.44
N VAL A 84 3.90 -9.78 0.44
CA VAL A 84 4.05 -10.57 -0.78
C VAL A 84 2.76 -10.47 -1.58
N ILE A 85 2.85 -10.26 -2.88
CA ILE A 85 1.68 -10.16 -3.76
C ILE A 85 0.81 -11.40 -3.62
N ASP A 86 -0.50 -11.19 -3.49
CA ASP A 86 -1.54 -12.21 -3.35
C ASP A 86 -1.44 -13.07 -2.08
N LYS A 87 -0.68 -12.60 -1.09
CA LYS A 87 -0.57 -13.28 0.21
C LYS A 87 -0.89 -12.32 1.36
N ALA A 88 -1.77 -12.75 2.25
CA ALA A 88 -2.19 -11.95 3.39
C ALA A 88 -1.07 -11.87 4.44
N GLN A 89 -0.85 -10.67 4.97
CA GLN A 89 0.00 -10.48 6.15
C GLN A 89 -0.78 -10.76 7.43
N ASN A 90 -0.07 -11.19 8.46
CA ASN A 90 -0.61 -11.26 9.81
C ASN A 90 -0.93 -9.83 10.30
N THR A 91 -2.08 -9.65 10.97
CA THR A 91 -2.52 -8.33 11.45
C THR A 91 -1.91 -7.93 12.79
N GLY A 92 -1.18 -8.82 13.46
CA GLY A 92 -0.52 -8.53 14.72
C GLY A 92 0.79 -7.75 14.58
N TYR A 93 1.13 -7.00 15.61
CA TYR A 93 2.35 -6.19 15.60
C TYR A 93 3.63 -7.02 15.73
N SER A 94 3.55 -8.18 16.35
CA SER A 94 4.72 -9.00 16.64
C SER A 94 5.26 -9.77 15.43
N ASP A 95 4.44 -9.98 14.42
CA ASP A 95 4.84 -10.69 13.21
C ASP A 95 5.32 -9.69 12.16
N THR A 96 6.61 -9.71 11.88
CA THR A 96 7.26 -8.84 10.89
C THR A 96 7.87 -9.62 9.73
N GLY A 97 7.54 -10.91 9.60
CA GLY A 97 8.16 -11.79 8.61
C GLY A 97 7.21 -12.56 7.72
N THR A 98 6.04 -12.97 8.23
CA THR A 98 5.13 -13.82 7.47
C THR A 98 4.51 -13.05 6.29
N ASN A 99 4.78 -13.53 5.08
CA ASN A 99 4.31 -12.94 3.82
C ASN A 99 4.72 -11.47 3.65
N VAL A 100 5.91 -11.11 4.14
CA VAL A 100 6.49 -9.78 4.00
C VAL A 100 7.51 -9.80 2.86
N GLN A 101 7.36 -8.87 1.93
CA GLN A 101 8.23 -8.71 0.75
C GLN A 101 9.32 -7.67 1.00
N LYS A 102 8.98 -6.57 1.66
CA LYS A 102 9.88 -5.44 1.87
C LYS A 102 9.60 -4.76 3.20
N ILE A 103 10.66 -4.45 3.93
CA ILE A 103 10.61 -3.71 5.20
C ILE A 103 11.24 -2.34 5.01
N PHE A 104 10.51 -1.30 5.39
CA PHE A 104 11.05 0.05 5.56
C PHE A 104 11.15 0.31 7.05
N ARG A 105 12.37 0.43 7.56
CA ARG A 105 12.60 0.78 8.96
C ARG A 105 12.33 2.25 9.19
N GLY A 106 11.90 2.61 10.38
CA GLY A 106 11.66 3.99 10.77
C GLY A 106 12.89 4.86 10.52
N SER A 107 12.65 6.10 10.14
CA SER A 107 13.66 7.08 9.82
C SER A 107 13.38 8.39 10.53
N SER A 108 14.43 9.08 10.94
CA SER A 108 14.35 10.43 11.50
C SER A 108 14.13 11.51 10.43
N THR A 109 14.02 11.14 9.17
CA THR A 109 13.74 12.05 8.06
C THR A 109 12.49 11.63 7.33
N ALA A 110 11.69 12.59 6.87
CA ALA A 110 10.46 12.35 6.12
C ALA A 110 10.77 12.19 4.62
N SER A 111 11.66 11.27 4.28
CA SER A 111 12.04 11.02 2.90
C SER A 111 11.21 9.93 2.27
N VAL A 112 10.94 10.06 0.97
CA VAL A 112 10.22 9.04 0.20
C VAL A 112 11.18 7.92 -0.15
N GLN A 113 10.81 6.70 0.20
CA GLN A 113 11.48 5.47 -0.21
C GLN A 113 10.55 4.69 -1.13
N THR A 114 11.11 3.99 -2.10
CA THR A 114 10.31 3.27 -3.10
C THR A 114 10.62 1.79 -3.10
N TYR A 115 9.61 1.00 -3.45
CA TYR A 115 9.77 -0.42 -3.77
C TYR A 115 8.87 -0.76 -4.95
N ALA A 116 9.44 -1.42 -5.96
CA ALA A 116 8.71 -1.81 -7.16
C ALA A 116 8.46 -3.32 -7.20
N TYR A 117 7.19 -3.67 -7.39
CA TYR A 117 6.80 -5.03 -7.77
C TYR A 117 6.82 -5.07 -9.29
N THR A 118 7.77 -5.82 -9.84
CA THR A 118 7.93 -5.94 -11.30
C THR A 118 7.22 -7.18 -11.82
N ASN A 119 6.89 -7.17 -13.11
CA ASN A 119 6.27 -8.32 -13.79
C ASN A 119 4.97 -8.78 -13.13
N VAL A 120 4.16 -7.83 -12.68
CA VAL A 120 2.82 -8.12 -12.17
C VAL A 120 1.94 -8.50 -13.35
N ALA A 121 1.41 -9.72 -13.35
CA ALA A 121 0.59 -10.22 -14.44
C ALA A 121 -0.74 -9.47 -14.53
N ALA A 122 -1.33 -9.42 -15.72
CA ALA A 122 -2.70 -8.94 -15.88
C ALA A 122 -3.66 -9.70 -14.95
N GLY A 123 -4.67 -9.03 -14.42
CA GLY A 123 -5.66 -9.59 -13.51
C GLY A 123 -5.73 -8.85 -12.19
N ASP A 124 -6.47 -9.42 -11.26
CA ASP A 124 -6.68 -8.84 -9.94
C ASP A 124 -5.69 -9.41 -8.95
N HIS A 125 -5.08 -8.54 -8.17
CA HIS A 125 -4.08 -8.86 -7.16
C HIS A 125 -4.31 -8.06 -5.90
N PHE A 126 -3.62 -8.42 -4.83
CA PHE A 126 -3.58 -7.58 -3.64
C PHE A 126 -2.22 -7.61 -2.97
N ILE A 127 -1.93 -6.56 -2.22
CA ILE A 127 -0.74 -6.42 -1.37
C ILE A 127 -1.19 -5.83 -0.05
N ASP A 128 -0.88 -6.49 1.04
CA ASP A 128 -1.16 -5.97 2.38
C ASP A 128 -0.04 -5.06 2.83
N VAL A 129 -0.39 -3.93 3.45
CA VAL A 129 0.54 -2.94 3.97
C VAL A 129 0.32 -2.81 5.46
N LYS A 130 1.41 -2.88 6.23
CA LYS A 130 1.36 -2.80 7.68
C LYS A 130 2.35 -1.77 8.20
N TYR A 131 1.92 -0.97 9.19
CA TYR A 131 2.80 -0.18 10.01
C TYR A 131 2.80 -0.75 11.43
N ARG A 132 3.95 -1.25 11.86
CA ARG A 132 4.13 -1.92 13.13
C ARG A 132 4.96 -1.06 14.08
N LYS A 133 4.42 -0.82 15.28
CA LYS A 133 5.11 -0.15 16.37
C LYS A 133 5.57 -1.15 17.41
N ASP A 134 6.79 -0.97 17.91
CA ASP A 134 7.33 -1.80 18.99
C ASP A 134 6.82 -1.37 20.38
N SER A 135 7.54 -1.75 21.44
CA SER A 135 7.09 -1.59 22.83
C SER A 135 7.28 -0.19 23.40
N SER A 136 7.95 0.72 22.69
CA SER A 136 8.30 2.04 23.25
C SER A 136 8.46 3.08 22.17
N GLN A 137 8.44 4.35 22.57
CA GLN A 137 8.73 5.52 21.75
C GLN A 137 7.68 5.83 20.68
N SER A 138 7.29 7.07 20.65
CA SER A 138 6.49 7.64 19.57
C SER A 138 7.27 8.86 19.09
N SER A 139 7.99 8.68 18.00
CA SER A 139 8.92 9.70 17.49
C SER A 139 8.46 10.22 16.14
N ASN A 140 8.76 11.48 15.86
CA ASN A 140 8.48 12.14 14.60
C ASN A 140 6.99 12.11 14.27
N ASN A 141 6.61 11.77 13.03
CA ASN A 141 5.21 11.68 12.64
C ASN A 141 4.53 10.40 13.12
N ASP A 142 5.31 9.40 13.49
CA ASP A 142 4.87 8.13 14.05
C ASP A 142 3.79 7.45 13.20
N SER A 143 4.02 7.40 11.89
CA SER A 143 3.11 6.74 10.95
C SER A 143 3.87 6.31 9.71
N LEU A 144 3.30 5.34 9.01
CA LEU A 144 3.66 5.00 7.65
C LEU A 144 2.68 5.67 6.71
N GLN A 145 3.20 6.36 5.71
CA GLN A 145 2.42 6.91 4.60
C GLN A 145 2.83 6.23 3.31
N PHE A 146 1.87 5.93 2.45
CA PHE A 146 2.19 5.36 1.15
C PHE A 146 1.23 5.81 0.06
N THR A 147 1.70 5.75 -1.17
CA THR A 147 0.89 5.81 -2.38
C THR A 147 1.47 4.82 -3.40
N VAL A 148 0.71 4.55 -4.46
CA VAL A 148 1.08 3.56 -5.47
C VAL A 148 1.02 4.20 -6.85
N GLU A 149 2.00 3.83 -7.68
CA GLU A 149 2.04 4.22 -9.09
C GLU A 149 2.11 2.95 -9.93
N ILE A 150 1.21 2.81 -10.90
CA ILE A 150 1.16 1.67 -11.81
C ILE A 150 1.69 2.11 -13.17
N THR A 151 2.67 1.39 -13.68
CA THR A 151 3.24 1.60 -15.01
C THR A 151 3.02 0.35 -15.84
N GLU A 152 2.19 0.44 -16.86
CA GLU A 152 1.92 -0.68 -17.78
C GLU A 152 3.09 -0.90 -18.72
N ALA A 153 3.34 -2.15 -19.00
CA ALA A 153 4.40 -2.55 -19.91
C ALA A 153 4.05 -2.25 -21.38
#